data_7ab5fe69b08e78835c266a42c095cc0c
#
_entry.id   7ab5fe69b08e78835c266a42c095cc0c
#
_cell.length_a   1.000
_cell.length_b   1.000
_cell.length_c   1.000
_cell.angle_alpha   90.00
_cell.angle_beta   90.00
_cell.angle_gamma   90.00
#
_symmetry.space_group_name_H-M   'P 1'
#
loop_
_entity.id
_entity.type
_entity.pdbx_description
1 polymer ?
#
loop_
_entity_poly.entity_id
_entity_poly.type
_entity_poly.pdbx_seq_one_letter_code
_entity_poly.pdbx_strand_id
1 'polypeptide(L)'
;CQGYISQEEYRKSIDEVVRFLNGHYDLVLKELEEKGLTKEEAEAQSTLMAEAREMLRKWEAGDAEVRALWEKMNSWVYAGFDETYKMMGVDFDKIYYESQTYLEGKGKVMEGLEKGIFYRREDGSVWADLTKDGLDEKLLLRADGTSVYMTQDIGTAKLRFDDYPINKMIYVVGNEQNYHFQ
;
A
#
# COMPACT_ATOMS: atom_id res chain seq x y z
N CYS A 1 -22.70 -22.79 -3.47
CA CYS A 1 -21.32 -22.53 -3.02
C CYS A 1 -20.35 -23.46 -3.76
N GLN A 2 -20.13 -23.23 -5.06
CA GLN A 2 -19.09 -23.94 -5.79
C GLN A 2 -17.89 -22.99 -5.90
N GLY A 3 -16.83 -23.28 -5.15
CA GLY A 3 -15.56 -22.61 -5.30
C GLY A 3 -14.87 -22.10 -4.03
N TYR A 4 -15.45 -22.29 -2.87
CA TYR A 4 -14.76 -21.96 -1.61
C TYR A 4 -13.98 -23.19 -1.13
N ILE A 5 -12.68 -23.02 -0.93
CA ILE A 5 -11.90 -23.97 -0.13
C ILE A 5 -12.44 -23.91 1.31
N SER A 6 -12.41 -25.04 2.02
CA SER A 6 -12.81 -25.06 3.42
C SER A 6 -11.90 -24.13 4.25
N GLN A 7 -12.40 -23.65 5.41
CA GLN A 7 -11.56 -22.84 6.32
C GLN A 7 -10.27 -23.56 6.72
N GLU A 8 -10.31 -24.88 6.79
CA GLU A 8 -9.15 -25.70 7.12
C GLU A 8 -8.12 -25.74 5.98
N GLU A 9 -8.58 -25.88 4.72
CA GLU A 9 -7.72 -25.82 3.53
C GLU A 9 -7.13 -24.41 3.35
N TYR A 10 -7.92 -23.38 3.61
CA TYR A 10 -7.44 -21.98 3.59
C TYR A 10 -6.35 -21.73 4.64
N ARG A 11 -6.53 -22.18 5.88
CA ARG A 11 -5.51 -22.07 6.93
C ARG A 11 -4.25 -22.85 6.58
N LYS A 12 -4.39 -24.08 6.06
CA LYS A 12 -3.25 -24.87 5.58
C LYS A 12 -2.46 -24.15 4.49
N SER A 13 -3.14 -23.58 3.51
CA SER A 13 -2.51 -22.84 2.42
C SER A 13 -1.76 -21.61 2.92
N ILE A 14 -2.36 -20.86 3.86
CA ILE A 14 -1.68 -19.71 4.49
C ILE A 14 -0.47 -20.18 5.31
N ASP A 15 -0.60 -21.21 6.12
CA ASP A 15 0.51 -21.74 6.92
C ASP A 15 1.67 -22.26 6.06
N GLU A 16 1.38 -22.80 4.87
CA GLU A 16 2.40 -23.23 3.89
C GLU A 16 3.10 -22.03 3.27
N VAL A 17 2.35 -21.01 2.84
CA VAL A 17 2.91 -19.76 2.29
C VAL A 17 3.73 -19.02 3.34
N VAL A 18 3.21 -18.89 4.57
CA VAL A 18 3.94 -18.23 5.67
C VAL A 18 5.22 -18.99 6.02
N ARG A 19 5.18 -20.32 6.06
CA ARG A 19 6.38 -21.14 6.28
C ARG A 19 7.40 -21.01 5.15
N PHE A 20 6.94 -20.97 3.90
CA PHE A 20 7.79 -20.74 2.75
C PHE A 20 8.45 -19.36 2.80
N LEU A 21 7.67 -18.31 3.05
CA LEU A 21 8.17 -16.93 3.13
C LEU A 21 9.13 -16.74 4.31
N ASN A 22 8.80 -17.27 5.49
CA ASN A 22 9.67 -17.20 6.67
C ASN A 22 10.96 -17.98 6.44
N GLY A 23 10.88 -19.21 5.88
CA GLY A 23 12.06 -19.99 5.55
C GLY A 23 12.97 -19.30 4.54
N HIS A 24 12.39 -18.62 3.56
CA HIS A 24 13.15 -17.85 2.57
C HIS A 24 13.75 -16.57 3.19
N TYR A 25 13.00 -15.88 4.03
CA TYR A 25 13.45 -14.72 4.78
C TYR A 25 14.60 -15.06 5.75
N ASP A 26 14.48 -16.15 6.50
CA ASP A 26 15.51 -16.62 7.41
C ASP A 26 16.80 -17.03 6.69
N LEU A 27 16.69 -17.66 5.51
CA LEU A 27 17.84 -17.98 4.67
C LEU A 27 18.54 -16.73 4.16
N VAL A 28 17.77 -15.75 3.70
CA VAL A 28 18.30 -14.46 3.24
C VAL A 28 18.98 -13.72 4.39
N LEU A 29 18.34 -13.62 5.56
CA LEU A 29 18.94 -12.98 6.75
C LEU A 29 20.24 -13.66 7.16
N LYS A 30 20.29 -14.99 7.13
CA LYS A 30 21.48 -15.75 7.50
C LYS A 30 22.64 -15.53 6.53
N GLU A 31 22.37 -15.52 5.22
CA GLU A 31 23.37 -15.12 4.21
C GLU A 31 23.88 -13.71 4.43
N LEU A 32 23.03 -12.80 4.91
CA LEU A 32 23.37 -11.41 5.17
C LEU A 32 24.26 -11.23 6.37
N GLU A 33 23.96 -11.91 7.49
CA GLU A 33 24.80 -11.94 8.69
C GLU A 33 26.18 -12.53 8.37
N GLU A 34 26.23 -13.62 7.58
CA GLU A 34 27.48 -14.25 7.14
C GLU A 34 28.32 -13.35 6.23
N LYS A 35 27.70 -12.48 5.44
CA LYS A 35 28.40 -11.53 4.51
C LYS A 35 28.65 -10.16 5.17
N GLY A 36 28.15 -9.91 6.37
CA GLY A 36 28.30 -8.61 7.06
C GLY A 36 27.59 -7.46 6.38
N LEU A 37 26.51 -7.74 5.66
CA LEU A 37 25.70 -6.73 4.95
C LEU A 37 24.67 -6.09 5.88
N THR A 38 24.34 -4.84 5.63
CA THR A 38 23.18 -4.20 6.26
C THR A 38 21.88 -4.73 5.66
N LYS A 39 20.75 -4.49 6.35
CA LYS A 39 19.42 -4.88 5.85
C LYS A 39 19.12 -4.28 4.48
N GLU A 40 19.48 -3.02 4.29
CA GLU A 40 19.26 -2.28 3.04
C GLU A 40 20.09 -2.86 1.88
N GLU A 41 21.35 -3.18 2.15
CA GLU A 41 22.24 -3.83 1.15
C GLU A 41 21.73 -5.20 0.76
N ALA A 42 21.15 -5.88 1.70
CA ALA A 42 20.55 -7.18 1.53
C ALA A 42 19.30 -7.16 0.66
N GLU A 43 18.38 -6.28 1.00
CA GLU A 43 17.17 -6.07 0.21
C GLU A 43 17.50 -5.64 -1.22
N ALA A 44 18.56 -4.86 -1.42
CA ALA A 44 19.04 -4.45 -2.74
C ALA A 44 19.58 -5.63 -3.56
N GLN A 45 20.18 -6.64 -2.91
CA GLN A 45 20.73 -7.82 -3.57
C GLN A 45 19.71 -8.97 -3.71
N SER A 46 18.57 -8.90 -3.02
CA SER A 46 17.53 -9.92 -3.08
C SER A 46 16.81 -9.93 -4.42
N THR A 47 16.88 -11.04 -5.14
CA THR A 47 16.12 -11.23 -6.39
C THR A 47 14.63 -11.19 -6.16
N LEU A 48 14.15 -11.75 -5.04
CA LEU A 48 12.73 -11.74 -4.66
C LEU A 48 12.22 -10.31 -4.43
N MET A 49 12.99 -9.47 -3.75
CA MET A 49 12.64 -8.06 -3.55
C MET A 49 12.67 -7.27 -4.86
N ALA A 50 13.61 -7.57 -5.75
CA ALA A 50 13.66 -6.96 -7.08
C ALA A 50 12.43 -7.36 -7.93
N GLU A 51 12.03 -8.63 -7.91
CA GLU A 51 10.83 -9.12 -8.58
C GLU A 51 9.55 -8.50 -8.01
N ALA A 52 9.44 -8.36 -6.69
CA ALA A 52 8.30 -7.70 -6.05
C ALA A 52 8.18 -6.23 -6.45
N ARG A 53 9.29 -5.49 -6.49
CA ARG A 53 9.33 -4.09 -6.97
C ARG A 53 8.96 -4.00 -8.46
N GLU A 54 9.43 -4.94 -9.27
CA GLU A 54 9.07 -5.01 -10.69
C GLU A 54 7.58 -5.33 -10.87
N MET A 55 7.03 -6.22 -10.07
CA MET A 55 5.60 -6.52 -10.10
C MET A 55 4.74 -5.29 -9.77
N LEU A 56 5.15 -4.45 -8.80
CA LEU A 56 4.48 -3.19 -8.50
C LEU A 56 4.53 -2.22 -9.69
N ARG A 57 5.70 -2.07 -10.32
CA ARG A 57 5.85 -1.21 -11.50
C ARG A 57 4.97 -1.68 -12.67
N LYS A 58 4.94 -2.98 -12.92
CA LYS A 58 4.07 -3.59 -13.93
C LYS A 58 2.60 -3.34 -13.62
N TRP A 59 2.20 -3.49 -12.35
CA TRP A 59 0.84 -3.21 -11.93
C TRP A 59 0.44 -1.75 -12.19
N GLU A 60 1.28 -0.80 -11.82
CA GLU A 60 1.04 0.63 -12.08
C GLU A 60 1.06 0.98 -13.58
N ALA A 61 1.90 0.30 -14.37
CA ALA A 61 1.93 0.43 -15.82
C ALA A 61 0.74 -0.20 -16.54
N GLY A 62 -0.12 -0.95 -15.83
CA GLY A 62 -1.30 -1.58 -16.41
C GLY A 62 -1.04 -2.92 -17.07
N ASP A 63 0.05 -3.63 -16.70
CA ASP A 63 0.34 -4.98 -17.21
C ASP A 63 -0.86 -5.91 -16.98
N ALA A 64 -1.34 -6.53 -18.06
CA ALA A 64 -2.59 -7.28 -18.05
C ALA A 64 -2.52 -8.55 -17.18
N GLU A 65 -1.40 -9.23 -17.17
CA GLU A 65 -1.22 -10.48 -16.42
C GLU A 65 -1.15 -10.18 -14.90
N VAL A 66 -0.34 -9.20 -14.52
CA VAL A 66 -0.21 -8.77 -13.12
C VAL A 66 -1.53 -8.21 -12.60
N ARG A 67 -2.24 -7.41 -13.41
CA ARG A 67 -3.56 -6.89 -13.04
C ARG A 67 -4.59 -7.99 -12.87
N ALA A 68 -4.64 -8.97 -13.77
CA ALA A 68 -5.59 -10.09 -13.67
C ALA A 68 -5.35 -10.95 -12.42
N LEU A 69 -4.09 -11.21 -12.07
CA LEU A 69 -3.75 -11.92 -10.82
C LEU A 69 -4.19 -11.12 -9.60
N TRP A 70 -3.87 -9.83 -9.56
CA TRP A 70 -4.24 -8.93 -8.49
C TRP A 70 -5.77 -8.82 -8.33
N GLU A 71 -6.53 -8.65 -9.41
CA GLU A 71 -8.00 -8.60 -9.40
C GLU A 71 -8.60 -9.89 -8.87
N LYS A 72 -8.07 -11.04 -9.31
CA LYS A 72 -8.53 -12.35 -8.84
C LYS A 72 -8.34 -12.50 -7.32
N MET A 73 -7.17 -12.14 -6.80
CA MET A 73 -6.88 -12.22 -5.36
C MET A 73 -7.79 -11.27 -4.56
N ASN A 74 -7.93 -10.02 -5.00
CA ASN A 74 -8.79 -9.04 -4.33
C ASN A 74 -10.27 -9.43 -4.37
N SER A 75 -10.76 -10.07 -5.45
CA SER A 75 -12.14 -10.51 -5.52
C SER A 75 -12.53 -11.47 -4.38
N TRP A 76 -11.62 -12.32 -3.95
CA TRP A 76 -11.83 -13.20 -2.81
C TRP A 76 -11.92 -12.44 -1.48
N VAL A 77 -11.05 -11.45 -1.31
CA VAL A 77 -11.02 -10.60 -0.11
C VAL A 77 -12.30 -9.77 -0.02
N TYR A 78 -12.72 -9.14 -1.12
CA TYR A 78 -13.94 -8.33 -1.16
C TYR A 78 -15.18 -9.15 -0.88
N ALA A 79 -15.30 -10.38 -1.43
CA ALA A 79 -16.39 -11.28 -1.11
C ALA A 79 -16.46 -11.61 0.39
N GLY A 80 -15.30 -11.81 1.04
CA GLY A 80 -15.22 -12.01 2.49
C GLY A 80 -15.63 -10.78 3.29
N PHE A 81 -15.24 -9.58 2.85
CA PHE A 81 -15.67 -8.33 3.48
C PHE A 81 -17.18 -8.13 3.38
N ASP A 82 -17.77 -8.37 2.21
CA ASP A 82 -19.20 -8.24 2.00
C ASP A 82 -20.02 -9.16 2.94
N GLU A 83 -19.59 -10.41 3.13
CA GLU A 83 -20.20 -11.31 4.08
C GLU A 83 -20.06 -10.81 5.53
N THR A 84 -18.89 -10.32 5.91
CA THR A 84 -18.62 -9.79 7.24
C THR A 84 -19.48 -8.58 7.53
N TYR A 85 -19.55 -7.62 6.62
CA TYR A 85 -20.37 -6.42 6.79
C TYR A 85 -21.85 -6.73 6.89
N LYS A 86 -22.35 -7.68 6.09
CA LYS A 86 -23.74 -8.18 6.21
C LYS A 86 -24.02 -8.78 7.58
N MET A 87 -23.12 -9.60 8.12
CA MET A 87 -23.27 -10.17 9.46
C MET A 87 -23.25 -9.11 10.56
N MET A 88 -22.48 -8.05 10.39
CA MET A 88 -22.40 -6.91 11.32
C MET A 88 -23.57 -5.94 11.18
N GLY A 89 -24.38 -6.05 10.14
CA GLY A 89 -25.45 -5.09 9.83
C GLY A 89 -24.91 -3.72 9.42
N VAL A 90 -23.74 -3.68 8.81
CA VAL A 90 -23.05 -2.44 8.36
C VAL A 90 -23.20 -2.31 6.85
N ASP A 91 -23.51 -1.09 6.41
CA ASP A 91 -23.59 -0.70 5.00
C ASP A 91 -22.86 0.60 4.77
N PHE A 92 -22.52 0.90 3.51
CA PHE A 92 -21.73 2.08 3.12
C PHE A 92 -22.39 2.80 1.94
N ASP A 93 -22.48 4.11 2.00
CA ASP A 93 -22.96 4.94 0.88
C ASP A 93 -21.98 4.90 -0.30
N LYS A 94 -20.68 4.81 -0.03
CA LYS A 94 -19.65 4.71 -1.06
C LYS A 94 -18.38 4.01 -0.56
N ILE A 95 -17.81 3.17 -1.40
CA ILE A 95 -16.53 2.50 -1.16
C ILE A 95 -15.48 3.14 -2.06
N TYR A 96 -14.32 3.47 -1.48
CA TYR A 96 -13.15 3.97 -2.21
C TYR A 96 -12.06 2.89 -2.19
N TYR A 97 -11.56 2.55 -3.36
CA TYR A 97 -10.49 1.57 -3.51
C TYR A 97 -9.16 2.30 -3.77
N GLU A 98 -8.13 1.97 -3.00
CA GLU A 98 -6.80 2.57 -3.11
C GLU A 98 -6.22 2.43 -4.53
N SER A 99 -6.54 1.34 -5.22
CA SER A 99 -6.19 1.12 -6.64
C SER A 99 -6.74 2.17 -7.61
N GLN A 100 -7.72 2.95 -7.19
CA GLN A 100 -8.31 4.05 -7.97
C GLN A 100 -7.88 5.41 -7.42
N THR A 101 -7.80 5.53 -6.09
CA THR A 101 -7.54 6.82 -5.44
C THR A 101 -6.07 7.26 -5.52
N TYR A 102 -5.13 6.33 -5.70
CA TYR A 102 -3.70 6.65 -5.77
C TYR A 102 -3.32 7.58 -6.94
N LEU A 103 -4.06 7.51 -8.05
CA LEU A 103 -3.83 8.38 -9.22
C LEU A 103 -4.12 9.84 -8.88
N GLU A 104 -5.24 10.10 -8.18
CA GLU A 104 -5.58 11.43 -7.68
C GLU A 104 -4.55 11.93 -6.68
N GLY A 105 -4.07 11.03 -5.81
CA GLY A 105 -2.99 11.33 -4.87
C GLY A 105 -1.69 11.73 -5.57
N LYS A 106 -1.27 10.99 -6.60
CA LYS A 106 -0.09 11.37 -7.41
C LYS A 106 -0.27 12.75 -8.06
N GLY A 107 -1.44 13.02 -8.63
CA GLY A 107 -1.77 14.33 -9.20
C GLY A 107 -1.61 15.46 -8.17
N LYS A 108 -2.12 15.26 -6.96
CA LYS A 108 -1.99 16.24 -5.87
C LYS A 108 -0.56 16.41 -5.38
N VAL A 109 0.22 15.34 -5.32
CA VAL A 109 1.65 15.43 -4.98
C VAL A 109 2.42 16.22 -6.03
N MET A 110 2.14 16.02 -7.30
CA MET A 110 2.77 16.79 -8.39
C MET A 110 2.37 18.26 -8.35
N GLU A 111 1.09 18.56 -8.11
CA GLU A 111 0.60 19.94 -7.91
C GLU A 111 1.30 20.61 -6.71
N GLY A 112 1.47 19.90 -5.59
CA GLY A 112 2.19 20.39 -4.42
C GLY A 112 3.67 20.64 -4.68
N LEU A 113 4.31 19.82 -5.50
CA LEU A 113 5.68 19.99 -5.94
C LEU A 113 5.84 21.26 -6.81
N GLU A 114 4.94 21.48 -7.77
CA GLU A 114 4.92 22.70 -8.61
C GLU A 114 4.73 23.98 -7.79
N LYS A 115 3.92 23.91 -6.73
CA LYS A 115 3.68 25.01 -5.80
C LYS A 115 4.77 25.21 -4.76
N GLY A 116 5.80 24.35 -4.73
CA GLY A 116 6.89 24.40 -3.74
C GLY A 116 6.46 24.02 -2.31
N ILE A 117 5.33 23.34 -2.15
CA ILE A 117 4.85 22.78 -0.88
C ILE A 117 5.63 21.50 -0.54
N PHE A 118 5.91 20.71 -1.55
CA PHE A 118 6.71 19.48 -1.48
C PHE A 118 8.04 19.69 -2.22
N TYR A 119 9.01 18.84 -1.96
CA TYR A 119 10.32 18.92 -2.59
C TYR A 119 10.79 17.55 -3.09
N ARG A 120 11.70 17.57 -4.08
CA ARG A 120 12.30 16.37 -4.65
C ARG A 120 13.73 16.22 -4.13
N ARG A 121 14.06 15.02 -3.67
CA ARG A 121 15.44 14.64 -3.32
C ARG A 121 16.26 14.29 -4.57
N GLU A 122 17.58 14.21 -4.43
CA GLU A 122 18.51 13.87 -5.52
C GLU A 122 18.24 12.49 -6.13
N ASP A 123 17.73 11.54 -5.34
CA ASP A 123 17.34 10.21 -5.79
C ASP A 123 16.02 10.19 -6.61
N GLY A 124 15.35 11.34 -6.74
CA GLY A 124 14.09 11.49 -7.45
C GLY A 124 12.84 11.33 -6.59
N SER A 125 12.95 10.89 -5.35
CA SER A 125 11.82 10.75 -4.42
C SER A 125 11.21 12.11 -4.04
N VAL A 126 9.91 12.13 -3.73
CA VAL A 126 9.19 13.36 -3.35
C VAL A 126 8.78 13.30 -1.88
N TRP A 127 9.02 14.38 -1.16
CA TRP A 127 8.87 14.48 0.28
C TRP A 127 8.11 15.74 0.70
N ALA A 128 7.42 15.64 1.84
CA ALA A 128 6.89 16.77 2.59
C ALA A 128 7.77 17.03 3.82
N ASP A 129 8.21 18.27 4.02
CA ASP A 129 8.92 18.70 5.23
C ASP A 129 7.88 19.20 6.25
N LEU A 130 7.66 18.43 7.31
CA LEU A 130 6.77 18.76 8.42
C LEU A 130 7.56 19.06 9.71
N THR A 131 8.86 19.25 9.62
CA THR A 131 9.75 19.47 10.78
C THR A 131 9.44 20.75 11.55
N LYS A 132 8.89 21.78 10.87
CA LYS A 132 8.44 23.02 11.51
C LYS A 132 7.24 22.81 12.43
N ASP A 133 6.46 21.74 12.19
CA ASP A 133 5.31 21.37 13.01
C ASP A 133 5.67 20.32 14.07
N GLY A 134 6.95 19.98 14.21
CA GLY A 134 7.46 18.99 15.18
C GLY A 134 7.26 17.54 14.73
N LEU A 135 6.99 17.32 13.45
CA LEU A 135 6.84 16.00 12.84
C LEU A 135 8.05 15.67 11.97
N ASP A 136 8.13 14.42 11.50
CA ASP A 136 9.17 14.02 10.57
C ASP A 136 8.84 14.40 9.13
N GLU A 137 9.88 14.43 8.29
CA GLU A 137 9.68 14.46 6.83
C GLU A 137 8.93 13.20 6.38
N LYS A 138 7.96 13.36 5.48
CA LYS A 138 7.15 12.27 4.96
C LYS A 138 7.39 12.02 3.48
N LEU A 139 7.69 10.77 3.15
CA LEU A 139 7.78 10.29 1.78
C LEU A 139 6.39 10.31 1.14
N LEU A 140 6.28 10.89 -0.04
CA LEU A 140 5.06 10.95 -0.83
C LEU A 140 5.14 10.11 -2.12
N LEU A 141 6.29 10.13 -2.79
CA LEU A 141 6.57 9.25 -3.92
C LEU A 141 7.97 8.67 -3.80
N ARG A 142 8.13 7.39 -4.09
CA ARG A 142 9.45 6.75 -4.15
C ARG A 142 10.27 7.27 -5.32
N ALA A 143 11.56 6.97 -5.32
CA ALA A 143 12.50 7.34 -6.38
C ALA A 143 12.08 6.85 -7.78
N ASP A 144 11.43 5.69 -7.85
CA ASP A 144 10.88 5.11 -9.07
C ASP A 144 9.50 5.69 -9.46
N GLY A 145 8.98 6.67 -8.72
CA GLY A 145 7.70 7.32 -8.95
C GLY A 145 6.48 6.54 -8.44
N THR A 146 6.67 5.40 -7.76
CA THR A 146 5.56 4.66 -7.18
C THR A 146 5.01 5.34 -5.93
N SER A 147 3.70 5.19 -5.71
CA SER A 147 2.98 5.78 -4.56
C SER A 147 3.26 5.04 -3.25
N VAL A 148 2.99 5.73 -2.15
CA VAL A 148 2.97 5.19 -0.78
C VAL A 148 1.60 5.42 -0.15
N TYR A 149 1.35 4.89 1.04
CA TYR A 149 0.06 5.07 1.75
C TYR A 149 -0.36 6.53 1.86
N MET A 150 0.55 7.43 2.21
CA MET A 150 0.25 8.87 2.31
C MET A 150 -0.30 9.45 1.00
N THR A 151 0.24 9.04 -0.14
CA THR A 151 -0.27 9.45 -1.47
C THR A 151 -1.70 8.99 -1.69
N GLN A 152 -2.01 7.75 -1.31
CA GLN A 152 -3.34 7.15 -1.45
C GLN A 152 -4.36 7.88 -0.56
N ASP A 153 -3.99 8.21 0.67
CA ASP A 153 -4.86 8.94 1.61
C ASP A 153 -5.16 10.37 1.14
N ILE A 154 -4.16 11.07 0.60
CA ILE A 154 -4.36 12.39 -0.03
C ILE A 154 -5.36 12.29 -1.19
N GLY A 155 -5.23 11.29 -2.05
CA GLY A 155 -6.15 11.06 -3.17
C GLY A 155 -7.55 10.72 -2.70
N THR A 156 -7.68 9.86 -1.70
CA THR A 156 -8.97 9.46 -1.13
C THR A 156 -9.65 10.65 -0.45
N ALA A 157 -8.91 11.46 0.31
CA ALA A 157 -9.43 12.66 0.94
C ALA A 157 -9.99 13.65 -0.10
N LYS A 158 -9.21 13.90 -1.16
CA LYS A 158 -9.66 14.77 -2.27
C LYS A 158 -10.98 14.28 -2.85
N LEU A 159 -11.07 13.01 -3.24
CA LEU A 159 -12.26 12.44 -3.85
C LEU A 159 -13.49 12.53 -2.94
N ARG A 160 -13.33 12.35 -1.64
CA ARG A 160 -14.44 12.49 -0.67
C ARG A 160 -15.02 13.90 -0.64
N PHE A 161 -14.18 14.94 -0.72
CA PHE A 161 -14.62 16.32 -0.81
C PHE A 161 -15.19 16.68 -2.18
N ASP A 162 -14.73 16.05 -3.25
CA ASP A 162 -15.29 16.25 -4.59
C ASP A 162 -16.67 15.57 -4.73
N ASP A 163 -16.84 14.39 -4.17
CA ASP A 163 -18.08 13.59 -4.29
C ASP A 163 -19.21 14.12 -3.41
N TYR A 164 -18.89 14.74 -2.28
CA TYR A 164 -19.89 15.17 -1.30
C TYR A 164 -19.60 16.59 -0.81
N PRO A 165 -20.64 17.44 -0.63
CA PRO A 165 -20.50 18.77 -0.05
C PRO A 165 -20.32 18.68 1.47
N ILE A 166 -19.26 18.03 1.94
CA ILE A 166 -18.96 17.84 3.34
C ILE A 166 -18.17 19.00 3.93
N ASN A 167 -18.49 19.38 5.16
CA ASN A 167 -17.76 20.39 5.91
C ASN A 167 -16.78 19.81 6.92
N LYS A 168 -16.92 18.52 7.22
CA LYS A 168 -16.09 17.80 8.17
C LYS A 168 -15.90 16.36 7.74
N MET A 169 -14.67 15.90 7.76
CA MET A 169 -14.33 14.50 7.54
C MET A 169 -13.83 13.88 8.85
N ILE A 170 -14.31 12.69 9.18
CA ILE A 170 -13.95 11.94 10.38
C ILE A 170 -13.32 10.63 9.95
N TYR A 171 -12.11 10.37 10.41
CA TYR A 171 -11.44 9.08 10.25
C TYR A 171 -11.68 8.22 11.50
N VAL A 172 -12.20 7.01 11.29
CA VAL A 172 -12.35 6.00 12.34
C VAL A 172 -11.29 4.95 12.11
N VAL A 173 -10.23 4.99 12.90
CA VAL A 173 -9.01 4.16 12.70
C VAL A 173 -8.54 3.59 14.04
N GLY A 174 -7.69 2.57 14.00
CA GLY A 174 -7.03 2.02 15.19
C GLY A 174 -5.93 2.97 15.72
N ASN A 175 -5.53 2.79 16.97
CA ASN A 175 -4.54 3.64 17.66
C ASN A 175 -3.16 3.64 16.98
N GLU A 176 -2.81 2.58 16.28
CA GLU A 176 -1.58 2.46 15.49
C GLU A 176 -1.48 3.48 14.36
N GLN A 177 -2.61 4.06 13.95
CA GLN A 177 -2.67 5.10 12.90
C GLN A 177 -2.52 6.53 13.46
N ASN A 178 -2.44 6.71 14.78
CA ASN A 178 -2.39 8.04 15.40
C ASN A 178 -1.27 8.93 14.84
N TYR A 179 -0.08 8.36 14.63
CA TYR A 179 1.05 9.11 14.09
C TYR A 179 0.88 9.48 12.61
N HIS A 180 0.17 8.66 11.85
CA HIS A 180 -0.12 8.92 10.44
C HIS A 180 -1.09 10.08 10.25
N PHE A 181 -2.02 10.28 11.19
CA PHE A 181 -3.08 11.31 11.12
C PHE A 181 -2.78 12.57 11.96
N GLN A 182 -1.59 12.71 12.52
CA GLN A 182 -1.12 13.95 13.13
C GLN A 182 -0.80 15.01 12.08
#